data_ad3d1f6f47316e47de0eab1c0a158b00
#
_entry.id   ad3d1f6f47316e47de0eab1c0a158b00
#
_cell.length_a   1.000
_cell.length_b   1.000
_cell.length_c   1.000
_cell.angle_alpha   90.00
_cell.angle_beta   90.00
_cell.angle_gamma   90.00
#
_symmetry.space_group_name_H-M   'P 1'
#
loop_
_entity.id
_entity.type
_entity.pdbx_description
1 polymer ?
#
loop_
_entity_poly.entity_id
_entity_poly.type
_entity_poly.pdbx_seq_one_letter_code
_entity_poly.pdbx_strand_id
1 'polypeptide(L)'
;MDTPFSTLIRTASHEQHTEAETSTFMGDLLGGRLGVDAYARYTEQLWFVYRALEDAAKPLADDPVAGPFIQPELLRVPELERDLAHLRGPDWRETVSALPQTRAYAERVAECAASWPGGYVAHHYTRYLGDLSGGQIIRDKAEKTWGFARKGDGVRFYVFEGVSNPAAFKRHYRELLDAIAVDDLEKQRVVAECKAAFALNTGVFRGLGEEFRSAA
;
A
#
# COMPACT_ATOMS: atom_id res chain seq x y z
N MET A 1 -10.72 3.66 30.66
CA MET A 1 -9.75 4.23 29.73
C MET A 1 -10.19 3.81 28.34
N ASP A 2 -10.44 4.75 27.46
CA ASP A 2 -10.85 4.44 26.10
C ASP A 2 -9.70 3.80 25.35
N THR A 3 -10.01 2.82 24.50
CA THR A 3 -8.99 2.14 23.67
C THR A 3 -8.39 3.16 22.69
N PRO A 4 -7.03 3.29 22.61
CA PRO A 4 -6.40 4.18 21.65
C PRO A 4 -6.87 3.88 20.22
N PHE A 5 -7.06 4.91 19.40
CA PHE A 5 -7.59 4.74 18.05
C PHE A 5 -6.67 3.87 17.16
N SER A 6 -5.37 4.02 17.30
CA SER A 6 -4.38 3.16 16.62
C SER A 6 -4.52 1.68 16.97
N THR A 7 -4.92 1.37 18.21
CA THR A 7 -5.21 0.01 18.65
C THR A 7 -6.53 -0.48 18.08
N LEU A 8 -7.55 0.38 18.11
CA LEU A 8 -8.88 0.06 17.58
C LEU A 8 -8.81 -0.28 16.10
N ILE A 9 -8.19 0.58 15.28
CA ILE A 9 -8.09 0.36 13.82
C ILE A 9 -7.32 -0.93 13.51
N ARG A 10 -6.21 -1.19 14.20
CA ARG A 10 -5.41 -2.41 14.03
C ARG A 10 -6.19 -3.66 14.38
N THR A 11 -6.87 -3.67 15.55
CA THR A 11 -7.58 -4.86 16.03
C THR A 11 -8.81 -5.14 15.17
N ALA A 12 -9.56 -4.10 14.81
CA ALA A 12 -10.78 -4.26 14.04
C ALA A 12 -10.55 -4.66 12.57
N SER A 13 -9.39 -4.33 11.99
CA SER A 13 -9.03 -4.70 10.60
C SER A 13 -8.16 -5.96 10.50
N HIS A 14 -7.89 -6.65 11.60
CA HIS A 14 -6.97 -7.79 11.64
C HIS A 14 -7.37 -8.94 10.73
N GLU A 15 -8.67 -9.25 10.66
CA GLU A 15 -9.19 -10.32 9.80
C GLU A 15 -8.90 -10.03 8.32
N GLN A 16 -9.23 -8.81 7.84
CA GLN A 16 -9.00 -8.38 6.47
C GLN A 16 -7.50 -8.30 6.13
N HIS A 17 -6.69 -7.89 7.10
CA HIS A 17 -5.24 -7.91 6.96
C HIS A 17 -4.72 -9.33 6.75
N THR A 18 -5.18 -10.30 7.56
CA THR A 18 -4.79 -11.70 7.44
C THR A 18 -5.26 -12.30 6.11
N GLU A 19 -6.47 -11.99 5.66
CA GLU A 19 -6.98 -12.41 4.36
C GLU A 19 -6.09 -11.93 3.20
N ALA A 20 -5.65 -10.67 3.25
CA ALA A 20 -4.75 -10.12 2.24
C ALA A 20 -3.38 -10.83 2.23
N GLU A 21 -2.78 -11.06 3.41
CA GLU A 21 -1.47 -11.73 3.54
C GLU A 21 -1.51 -13.19 3.09
N THR A 22 -2.62 -13.88 3.33
CA THR A 22 -2.80 -15.31 3.01
C THR A 22 -3.45 -15.54 1.65
N SER A 23 -3.63 -14.50 0.83
CA SER A 23 -4.16 -14.65 -0.52
C SER A 23 -3.31 -15.62 -1.35
N THR A 24 -3.97 -16.40 -2.21
CA THR A 24 -3.28 -17.41 -3.05
C THR A 24 -2.17 -16.77 -3.89
N PHE A 25 -2.46 -15.60 -4.51
CA PHE A 25 -1.46 -14.90 -5.33
C PHE A 25 -0.21 -14.54 -4.51
N MET A 26 -0.37 -13.94 -3.33
CA MET A 26 0.78 -13.60 -2.48
C MET A 26 1.52 -14.84 -1.99
N GLY A 27 0.80 -15.90 -1.61
CA GLY A 27 1.38 -17.18 -1.24
C GLY A 27 2.20 -17.81 -2.37
N ASP A 28 1.73 -17.74 -3.60
CA ASP A 28 2.42 -18.27 -4.78
C ASP A 28 3.62 -17.40 -5.17
N LEU A 29 3.48 -16.08 -5.10
CA LEU A 29 4.54 -15.14 -5.38
C LEU A 29 5.70 -15.28 -4.39
N LEU A 30 5.40 -15.22 -3.09
CA LEU A 30 6.41 -15.34 -2.03
C LEU A 30 6.98 -16.77 -1.91
N GLY A 31 6.22 -17.76 -2.33
CA GLY A 31 6.66 -19.16 -2.42
C GLY A 31 7.54 -19.46 -3.63
N GLY A 32 7.75 -18.49 -4.53
CA GLY A 32 8.55 -18.68 -5.76
C GLY A 32 7.87 -19.55 -6.82
N ARG A 33 6.56 -19.75 -6.73
CA ARG A 33 5.77 -20.50 -7.74
C ARG A 33 5.40 -19.62 -8.94
N LEU A 34 5.46 -18.30 -8.78
CA LEU A 34 5.27 -17.33 -9.86
C LEU A 34 6.61 -16.70 -10.25
N GLY A 35 6.77 -16.44 -11.56
CA GLY A 35 7.98 -15.83 -12.12
C GLY A 35 8.06 -14.31 -11.86
N VAL A 36 9.19 -13.73 -12.29
CA VAL A 36 9.44 -12.29 -12.18
C VAL A 36 8.38 -11.44 -12.91
N ASP A 37 7.74 -11.98 -13.96
CA ASP A 37 6.67 -11.28 -14.66
C ASP A 37 5.44 -11.05 -13.78
N ALA A 38 5.10 -11.98 -12.91
CA ALA A 38 4.02 -11.80 -11.95
C ALA A 38 4.39 -10.73 -10.90
N TYR A 39 5.62 -10.68 -10.47
CA TYR A 39 6.12 -9.62 -9.60
C TYR A 39 6.11 -8.25 -10.29
N ALA A 40 6.57 -8.17 -11.52
CA ALA A 40 6.52 -6.95 -12.31
C ALA A 40 5.08 -6.47 -12.51
N ARG A 41 4.15 -7.39 -12.82
CA ARG A 41 2.73 -7.09 -12.97
C ARG A 41 2.10 -6.59 -11.66
N TYR A 42 2.49 -7.16 -10.52
CA TYR A 42 2.09 -6.68 -9.21
C TYR A 42 2.65 -5.26 -8.95
N THR A 43 3.92 -5.01 -9.28
CA THR A 43 4.55 -3.68 -9.15
C THR A 43 3.84 -2.63 -10.00
N GLU A 44 3.34 -2.97 -11.19
CA GLU A 44 2.50 -2.09 -12.01
C GLU A 44 1.21 -1.69 -11.26
N GLN A 45 0.54 -2.66 -10.62
CA GLN A 45 -0.70 -2.35 -9.87
C GLN A 45 -0.41 -1.45 -8.66
N LEU A 46 0.71 -1.66 -7.97
CA LEU A 46 1.15 -0.77 -6.91
C LEU A 46 1.35 0.66 -7.42
N TRP A 47 1.96 0.84 -8.59
CA TRP A 47 2.19 2.17 -9.15
C TRP A 47 0.88 2.95 -9.37
N PHE A 48 -0.17 2.32 -9.87
CA PHE A 48 -1.48 2.98 -10.03
C PHE A 48 -2.09 3.39 -8.68
N VAL A 49 -2.03 2.52 -7.68
CA VAL A 49 -2.57 2.80 -6.34
C VAL A 49 -1.79 3.92 -5.65
N TYR A 50 -0.45 3.87 -5.71
CA TYR A 50 0.39 4.89 -5.07
C TYR A 50 0.32 6.24 -5.78
N ARG A 51 0.20 6.26 -7.10
CA ARG A 51 -0.11 7.51 -7.81
C ARG A 51 -1.40 8.15 -7.32
N ALA A 52 -2.46 7.37 -7.19
CA ALA A 52 -3.72 7.89 -6.67
C ALA A 52 -3.56 8.44 -5.23
N LEU A 53 -2.83 7.74 -4.35
CA LEU A 53 -2.56 8.19 -2.99
C LEU A 53 -1.73 9.49 -2.95
N GLU A 54 -0.66 9.56 -3.73
CA GLU A 54 0.25 10.72 -3.71
C GLU A 54 -0.31 11.94 -4.44
N ASP A 55 -1.08 11.73 -5.52
CA ASP A 55 -1.79 12.82 -6.19
C ASP A 55 -2.92 13.37 -5.30
N ALA A 56 -3.63 12.49 -4.59
CA ALA A 56 -4.68 12.86 -3.65
C ALA A 56 -4.13 13.54 -2.37
N ALA A 57 -2.87 13.33 -2.01
CA ALA A 57 -2.22 13.97 -0.87
C ALA A 57 -2.05 15.49 -1.04
N LYS A 58 -1.80 15.95 -2.27
CA LYS A 58 -1.45 17.36 -2.56
C LYS A 58 -2.46 18.37 -1.99
N PRO A 59 -3.77 18.26 -2.26
CA PRO A 59 -4.76 19.18 -1.70
C PRO A 59 -5.00 18.97 -0.20
N LEU A 60 -4.56 17.88 0.39
CA LEU A 60 -4.75 17.54 1.80
C LEU A 60 -3.55 17.90 2.69
N ALA A 61 -2.49 18.50 2.14
CA ALA A 61 -1.25 18.77 2.86
C ALA A 61 -1.47 19.65 4.12
N ASP A 62 -2.39 20.61 4.05
CA ASP A 62 -2.73 21.51 5.15
C ASP A 62 -4.03 21.11 5.88
N ASP A 63 -4.61 19.95 5.56
CA ASP A 63 -5.81 19.45 6.23
C ASP A 63 -5.48 19.01 7.67
N PRO A 64 -6.25 19.40 8.70
CA PRO A 64 -5.94 19.09 10.09
C PRO A 64 -6.03 17.61 10.44
N VAL A 65 -6.74 16.80 9.63
CA VAL A 65 -6.92 15.36 9.83
C VAL A 65 -5.89 14.57 9.02
N ALA A 66 -5.75 14.86 7.73
CA ALA A 66 -4.90 14.10 6.82
C ALA A 66 -3.45 14.62 6.73
N GLY A 67 -3.25 15.94 6.84
CA GLY A 67 -1.94 16.58 6.67
C GLY A 67 -0.82 15.99 7.51
N PRO A 68 -1.02 15.70 8.81
CA PRO A 68 0.02 15.11 9.66
C PRO A 68 0.59 13.78 9.16
N PHE A 69 -0.15 13.04 8.33
CA PHE A 69 0.27 11.75 7.77
C PHE A 69 1.02 11.89 6.45
N ILE A 70 0.88 13.03 5.76
CA ILE A 70 1.50 13.28 4.46
C ILE A 70 2.96 13.71 4.67
N GLN A 71 3.86 12.73 4.63
CA GLN A 71 5.28 12.93 4.91
C GLN A 71 6.12 12.58 3.67
N PRO A 72 7.06 13.45 3.25
CA PRO A 72 7.87 13.24 2.05
C PRO A 72 8.65 11.92 2.06
N GLU A 73 9.06 11.45 3.25
CA GLU A 73 9.80 10.20 3.42
C GLU A 73 9.00 8.95 3.01
N LEU A 74 7.67 9.09 2.94
CA LEU A 74 6.77 8.01 2.55
C LEU A 74 6.53 7.93 1.04
N LEU A 75 6.88 8.93 0.25
CA LEU A 75 6.64 8.93 -1.19
C LEU A 75 7.26 7.71 -1.88
N ARG A 76 6.47 6.99 -2.68
CA ARG A 76 6.86 5.71 -3.31
C ARG A 76 6.78 5.73 -4.83
N VAL A 77 6.04 6.67 -5.42
CA VAL A 77 5.91 6.74 -6.88
C VAL A 77 7.27 6.83 -7.58
N PRO A 78 8.23 7.69 -7.17
CA PRO A 78 9.53 7.74 -7.83
C PRO A 78 10.30 6.40 -7.77
N GLU A 79 10.18 5.67 -6.66
CA GLU A 79 10.86 4.38 -6.49
C GLU A 79 10.17 3.27 -7.31
N LEU A 80 8.84 3.28 -7.37
CA LEU A 80 8.07 2.38 -8.25
C LEU A 80 8.40 2.61 -9.73
N GLU A 81 8.61 3.85 -10.15
CA GLU A 81 8.99 4.17 -11.52
C GLU A 81 10.38 3.64 -11.88
N ARG A 82 11.33 3.67 -10.93
CA ARG A 82 12.65 3.05 -11.11
C ARG A 82 12.55 1.53 -11.20
N ASP A 83 11.75 0.93 -10.31
CA ASP A 83 11.52 -0.52 -10.31
C ASP A 83 10.88 -0.96 -11.61
N LEU A 84 9.87 -0.25 -12.12
CA LEU A 84 9.21 -0.55 -13.38
C LEU A 84 10.15 -0.38 -14.60
N ALA A 85 10.98 0.65 -14.60
CA ALA A 85 12.00 0.83 -15.63
C ALA A 85 12.99 -0.33 -15.67
N HIS A 86 13.37 -0.88 -14.50
CA HIS A 86 14.22 -2.07 -14.39
C HIS A 86 13.50 -3.35 -14.84
N LEU A 87 12.25 -3.52 -14.43
CA LEU A 87 11.47 -4.76 -14.66
C LEU A 87 10.89 -4.88 -16.08
N ARG A 88 10.54 -3.74 -16.71
CA ARG A 88 9.81 -3.66 -17.99
C ARG A 88 10.58 -2.92 -19.08
N GLY A 89 11.71 -2.29 -18.73
CA GLY A 89 12.48 -1.45 -19.66
C GLY A 89 12.04 0.00 -19.71
N PRO A 90 12.71 0.84 -20.52
CA PRO A 90 12.51 2.29 -20.53
C PRO A 90 11.11 2.72 -20.96
N ASP A 91 10.46 1.95 -21.82
CA ASP A 91 9.15 2.26 -22.39
C ASP A 91 7.98 1.69 -21.58
N TRP A 92 8.23 1.30 -20.32
CA TRP A 92 7.26 0.63 -19.47
C TRP A 92 5.91 1.37 -19.34
N ARG A 93 5.92 2.71 -19.43
CA ARG A 93 4.69 3.52 -19.34
C ARG A 93 3.70 3.25 -20.47
N GLU A 94 4.17 2.80 -21.63
CA GLU A 94 3.33 2.48 -22.78
C GLU A 94 2.66 1.10 -22.67
N THR A 95 3.20 0.23 -21.79
CA THR A 95 2.77 -1.17 -21.68
C THR A 95 1.94 -1.46 -20.45
N VAL A 96 2.04 -0.66 -19.39
CA VAL A 96 1.34 -0.91 -18.14
C VAL A 96 -0.14 -0.61 -18.23
N SER A 97 -0.95 -1.41 -17.57
CA SER A 97 -2.40 -1.23 -17.50
C SER A 97 -2.93 -1.58 -16.12
N ALA A 98 -3.88 -0.78 -15.63
CA ALA A 98 -4.54 -1.08 -14.36
C ALA A 98 -5.59 -2.17 -14.54
N LEU A 99 -5.60 -3.15 -13.63
CA LEU A 99 -6.71 -4.09 -13.51
C LEU A 99 -8.00 -3.34 -13.13
N PRO A 100 -9.19 -3.90 -13.43
CA PRO A 100 -10.46 -3.32 -12.96
C PRO A 100 -10.47 -3.10 -11.44
N GLN A 101 -9.94 -4.03 -10.66
CA GLN A 101 -9.84 -3.96 -9.21
C GLN A 101 -8.89 -2.83 -8.77
N THR A 102 -7.80 -2.62 -9.49
CA THR A 102 -6.84 -1.55 -9.22
C THR A 102 -7.46 -0.18 -9.52
N ARG A 103 -8.20 -0.06 -10.62
CA ARG A 103 -8.95 1.18 -10.93
C ARG A 103 -9.96 1.50 -9.84
N ALA A 104 -10.76 0.52 -9.41
CA ALA A 104 -11.71 0.71 -8.33
C ALA A 104 -11.03 1.14 -7.02
N TYR A 105 -9.84 0.60 -6.72
CA TYR A 105 -9.07 1.04 -5.56
C TYR A 105 -8.61 2.51 -5.71
N ALA A 106 -8.01 2.87 -6.84
CA ALA A 106 -7.54 4.22 -7.10
C ALA A 106 -8.69 5.25 -7.09
N GLU A 107 -9.83 4.92 -7.67
CA GLU A 107 -11.05 5.73 -7.64
C GLU A 107 -11.54 5.96 -6.21
N ARG A 108 -11.57 4.90 -5.38
CA ARG A 108 -11.98 5.02 -3.97
C ARG A 108 -11.06 5.93 -3.17
N VAL A 109 -9.74 5.83 -3.37
CA VAL A 109 -8.77 6.75 -2.77
C VAL A 109 -9.07 8.20 -3.14
N ALA A 110 -9.31 8.47 -4.42
CA ALA A 110 -9.62 9.80 -4.92
C ALA A 110 -10.95 10.34 -4.36
N GLU A 111 -11.99 9.51 -4.28
CA GLU A 111 -13.28 9.87 -3.67
C GLU A 111 -13.11 10.26 -2.19
N CYS A 112 -12.39 9.46 -1.41
CA CYS A 112 -12.12 9.76 -0.01
C CYS A 112 -11.37 11.09 0.13
N ALA A 113 -10.30 11.28 -0.62
CA ALA A 113 -9.51 12.50 -0.56
C ALA A 113 -10.30 13.75 -0.94
N ALA A 114 -11.22 13.65 -1.89
CA ALA A 114 -12.01 14.79 -2.37
C ALA A 114 -13.04 15.29 -1.35
N SER A 115 -13.55 14.42 -0.46
CA SER A 115 -14.71 14.76 0.38
C SER A 115 -14.61 14.30 1.83
N TRP A 116 -13.61 13.49 2.16
CA TRP A 116 -13.52 12.85 3.47
C TRP A 116 -12.07 12.54 3.88
N PRO A 117 -11.33 13.48 4.50
CA PRO A 117 -9.94 13.30 4.91
C PRO A 117 -9.69 12.07 5.81
N GLY A 118 -10.62 11.72 6.71
CA GLY A 118 -10.54 10.51 7.53
C GLY A 118 -10.52 9.22 6.70
N GLY A 119 -11.29 9.17 5.62
CA GLY A 119 -11.26 8.06 4.67
C GLY A 119 -9.91 7.96 3.94
N TYR A 120 -9.33 9.09 3.53
CA TYR A 120 -7.98 9.11 2.97
C TYR A 120 -6.94 8.54 3.96
N VAL A 121 -7.01 8.94 5.24
CA VAL A 121 -6.12 8.42 6.29
C VAL A 121 -6.23 6.90 6.43
N ALA A 122 -7.42 6.30 6.26
CA ALA A 122 -7.61 4.86 6.31
C ALA A 122 -6.81 4.14 5.20
N HIS A 123 -6.87 4.65 3.96
CA HIS A 123 -6.08 4.11 2.84
C HIS A 123 -4.59 4.33 3.03
N HIS A 124 -4.17 5.51 3.49
CA HIS A 124 -2.80 5.85 3.80
C HIS A 124 -2.21 4.92 4.87
N TYR A 125 -2.94 4.71 5.98
CA TYR A 125 -2.57 3.78 7.04
C TYR A 125 -2.36 2.36 6.49
N THR A 126 -3.35 1.85 5.76
CA THR A 126 -3.35 0.48 5.24
C THR A 126 -2.14 0.22 4.35
N ARG A 127 -1.76 1.18 3.48
CA ARG A 127 -0.64 1.03 2.56
C ARG A 127 0.70 1.24 3.24
N TYR A 128 0.97 2.43 3.75
CA TYR A 128 2.33 2.80 4.19
C TYR A 128 2.81 2.02 5.43
N LEU A 129 1.94 1.75 6.42
CA LEU A 129 2.34 0.93 7.56
C LEU A 129 2.49 -0.56 7.20
N GLY A 130 1.70 -1.02 6.25
CA GLY A 130 1.84 -2.36 5.67
C GLY A 130 3.21 -2.54 5.02
N ASP A 131 3.61 -1.61 4.16
CA ASP A 131 4.88 -1.71 3.43
C ASP A 131 6.11 -1.51 4.33
N LEU A 132 6.01 -0.66 5.35
CA LEU A 132 7.04 -0.52 6.40
C LEU A 132 7.18 -1.77 7.29
N SER A 133 6.27 -2.74 7.16
CA SER A 133 6.26 -3.99 7.94
C SER A 133 6.37 -5.20 7.03
N GLY A 134 5.26 -5.68 6.48
CA GLY A 134 5.19 -6.83 5.58
C GLY A 134 5.96 -6.64 4.27
N GLY A 135 6.03 -5.42 3.76
CA GLY A 135 6.79 -5.09 2.56
C GLY A 135 8.27 -5.48 2.63
N GLN A 136 8.87 -5.46 3.82
CA GLN A 136 10.26 -5.89 4.01
C GLN A 136 10.45 -7.38 3.74
N ILE A 137 9.44 -8.20 4.05
CA ILE A 137 9.44 -9.64 3.75
C ILE A 137 9.35 -9.86 2.24
N ILE A 138 8.49 -9.09 1.57
CA ILE A 138 8.34 -9.16 0.10
C ILE A 138 9.66 -8.81 -0.57
N ARG A 139 10.32 -7.72 -0.15
CA ARG A 139 11.63 -7.33 -0.66
C ARG A 139 12.66 -8.46 -0.51
N ASP A 140 12.85 -8.96 0.71
CA ASP A 140 13.85 -10.00 1.00
C ASP A 140 13.60 -11.27 0.18
N LYS A 141 12.34 -11.60 -0.06
CA LYS A 141 11.97 -12.73 -0.94
C LYS A 141 12.27 -12.42 -2.39
N ALA A 142 11.92 -11.24 -2.89
CA ALA A 142 12.18 -10.82 -4.27
C ALA A 142 13.69 -10.81 -4.58
N GLU A 143 14.51 -10.22 -3.69
CA GLU A 143 15.97 -10.22 -3.80
C GLU A 143 16.53 -11.66 -3.93
N LYS A 144 16.02 -12.59 -3.12
CA LYS A 144 16.49 -13.99 -3.11
C LYS A 144 15.98 -14.80 -4.28
N THR A 145 14.72 -14.62 -4.66
CA THR A 145 14.06 -15.46 -5.66
C THR A 145 14.47 -15.06 -7.09
N TRP A 146 14.57 -13.76 -7.35
CA TRP A 146 14.85 -13.25 -8.71
C TRP A 146 16.23 -12.59 -8.85
N GLY A 147 17.05 -12.64 -7.80
CA GLY A 147 18.45 -12.19 -7.87
C GLY A 147 18.60 -10.67 -7.95
N PHE A 148 17.62 -9.90 -7.48
CA PHE A 148 17.76 -8.44 -7.44
C PHE A 148 18.88 -8.03 -6.49
N ALA A 149 19.59 -6.96 -6.86
CA ALA A 149 20.58 -6.36 -5.97
C ALA A 149 19.92 -5.92 -4.65
N ARG A 150 20.60 -6.16 -3.55
CA ARG A 150 20.09 -5.77 -2.22
C ARG A 150 19.72 -4.29 -2.18
N LYS A 151 18.46 -3.98 -1.91
CA LYS A 151 17.90 -2.62 -1.92
C LYS A 151 18.10 -1.87 -3.23
N GLY A 152 18.32 -2.62 -4.33
CA GLY A 152 18.55 -2.09 -5.66
C GLY A 152 17.27 -1.94 -6.47
N ASP A 153 17.47 -1.67 -7.76
CA ASP A 153 16.36 -1.54 -8.70
C ASP A 153 15.60 -2.88 -8.83
N GLY A 154 14.29 -2.77 -8.95
CA GLY A 154 13.35 -3.88 -8.87
C GLY A 154 12.72 -4.07 -7.48
N VAL A 155 13.33 -3.54 -6.39
CA VAL A 155 12.81 -3.63 -5.03
C VAL A 155 12.89 -2.32 -4.25
N ARG A 156 13.20 -1.20 -4.91
CA ARG A 156 13.34 0.13 -4.29
C ARG A 156 12.05 0.62 -3.65
N PHE A 157 10.91 0.23 -4.16
CA PHE A 157 9.61 0.51 -3.54
C PHE A 157 9.59 0.22 -2.05
N TYR A 158 10.22 -0.87 -1.63
CA TYR A 158 10.26 -1.27 -0.21
C TYR A 158 11.39 -0.62 0.59
N VAL A 159 12.20 0.25 -0.04
CA VAL A 159 13.34 0.91 0.60
C VAL A 159 12.96 2.35 0.95
N PHE A 160 12.70 2.60 2.22
CA PHE A 160 12.34 3.92 2.75
C PHE A 160 13.60 4.62 3.25
N GLU A 161 14.39 5.20 2.34
CA GLU A 161 15.69 5.81 2.68
C GLU A 161 15.57 6.96 3.69
N GLY A 162 14.47 7.74 3.61
CA GLY A 162 14.18 8.83 4.56
C GLY A 162 13.76 8.35 5.95
N VAL A 163 13.45 7.06 6.12
CA VAL A 163 13.01 6.48 7.39
C VAL A 163 14.16 5.70 8.04
N SER A 164 15.02 6.40 8.79
CA SER A 164 16.19 5.79 9.44
C SER A 164 15.83 4.75 10.50
N ASN A 165 14.70 4.92 11.20
CA ASN A 165 14.19 3.99 12.21
C ASN A 165 12.71 3.66 11.99
N PRO A 166 12.39 2.58 11.25
CA PRO A 166 11.01 2.20 10.97
C PRO A 166 10.16 1.92 12.22
N ALA A 167 10.76 1.43 13.29
CA ALA A 167 10.02 1.17 14.53
C ALA A 167 9.59 2.47 15.22
N ALA A 168 10.48 3.46 15.30
CA ALA A 168 10.18 4.79 15.85
C ALA A 168 9.16 5.52 14.95
N PHE A 169 9.33 5.45 13.63
CA PHE A 169 8.41 6.04 12.67
C PHE A 169 6.99 5.48 12.82
N LYS A 170 6.84 4.16 12.86
CA LYS A 170 5.52 3.51 13.07
C LYS A 170 4.90 3.83 14.43
N ARG A 171 5.70 4.04 15.47
CA ARG A 171 5.20 4.50 16.78
C ARG A 171 4.67 5.91 16.67
N HIS A 172 5.44 6.83 16.09
CA HIS A 172 5.01 8.21 15.87
C HIS A 172 3.74 8.30 15.01
N TYR A 173 3.65 7.52 13.95
CA TYR A 173 2.44 7.44 13.13
C TYR A 173 1.20 7.02 13.96
N ARG A 174 1.36 6.08 14.89
CA ARG A 174 0.26 5.67 15.79
C ARG A 174 -0.09 6.77 16.80
N GLU A 175 0.88 7.50 17.29
CA GLU A 175 0.66 8.69 18.16
C GLU A 175 -0.16 9.75 17.40
N LEU A 176 0.11 9.98 16.12
CA LEU A 176 -0.70 10.88 15.29
C LEU A 176 -2.14 10.37 15.13
N LEU A 177 -2.34 9.06 14.91
CA LEU A 177 -3.69 8.47 14.87
C LEU A 177 -4.43 8.65 16.20
N ASP A 178 -3.75 8.46 17.32
CA ASP A 178 -4.35 8.57 18.65
C ASP A 178 -4.70 10.03 19.00
N ALA A 179 -3.99 11.00 18.41
CA ALA A 179 -4.18 12.42 18.58
C ALA A 179 -5.18 13.06 17.58
N ILE A 180 -5.69 12.28 16.61
CA ILE A 180 -6.59 12.81 15.57
C ILE A 180 -7.86 13.41 16.20
N ALA A 181 -8.17 14.64 15.84
CA ALA A 181 -9.29 15.39 16.42
C ALA A 181 -10.63 15.04 15.75
N VAL A 182 -11.10 13.81 15.95
CA VAL A 182 -12.38 13.31 15.43
C VAL A 182 -13.19 12.62 16.54
N ASP A 183 -14.51 12.63 16.41
CA ASP A 183 -15.39 11.95 17.35
C ASP A 183 -15.39 10.42 17.17
N ASP A 184 -16.07 9.70 18.06
CA ASP A 184 -16.09 8.25 18.04
C ASP A 184 -16.86 7.67 16.84
N LEU A 185 -17.86 8.39 16.32
CA LEU A 185 -18.58 8.00 15.12
C LEU A 185 -17.65 8.06 13.91
N GLU A 186 -16.86 9.12 13.80
CA GLU A 186 -15.88 9.28 12.73
C GLU A 186 -14.76 8.23 12.83
N LYS A 187 -14.27 7.91 14.04
CA LYS A 187 -13.31 6.80 14.24
C LYS A 187 -13.86 5.47 13.73
N GLN A 188 -15.14 5.18 14.00
CA GLN A 188 -15.79 3.96 13.49
C GLN A 188 -15.89 3.95 11.97
N ARG A 189 -16.19 5.11 11.34
CA ARG A 189 -16.20 5.23 9.88
C ARG A 189 -14.81 4.99 9.28
N VAL A 190 -13.76 5.57 9.86
CA VAL A 190 -12.36 5.34 9.43
C VAL A 190 -11.96 3.87 9.57
N VAL A 191 -12.36 3.20 10.65
CA VAL A 191 -12.15 1.76 10.82
C VAL A 191 -12.85 0.94 9.72
N ALA A 192 -14.11 1.29 9.40
CA ALA A 192 -14.84 0.62 8.33
C ALA A 192 -14.14 0.83 6.97
N GLU A 193 -13.65 2.04 6.69
CA GLU A 193 -12.90 2.33 5.48
C GLU A 193 -11.54 1.60 5.43
N CYS A 194 -10.87 1.45 6.57
CA CYS A 194 -9.64 0.65 6.63
C CYS A 194 -9.90 -0.82 6.23
N LYS A 195 -11.01 -1.40 6.68
CA LYS A 195 -11.44 -2.75 6.24
C LYS A 195 -11.73 -2.78 4.73
N ALA A 196 -12.40 -1.74 4.21
CA ALA A 196 -12.66 -1.61 2.78
C ALA A 196 -11.34 -1.49 1.97
N ALA A 197 -10.36 -0.74 2.47
CA ALA A 197 -9.04 -0.62 1.86
C ALA A 197 -8.30 -1.97 1.77
N PHE A 198 -8.36 -2.79 2.81
CA PHE A 198 -7.83 -4.17 2.78
C PHE A 198 -8.60 -5.05 1.78
N ALA A 199 -9.93 -4.96 1.74
CA ALA A 199 -10.74 -5.71 0.78
C ALA A 199 -10.44 -5.33 -0.68
N LEU A 200 -10.23 -4.04 -0.96
CA LEU A 200 -9.79 -3.55 -2.27
C LEU A 200 -8.40 -4.11 -2.64
N ASN A 201 -7.47 -4.11 -1.69
CA ASN A 201 -6.15 -4.71 -1.89
C ASN A 201 -6.23 -6.21 -2.18
N THR A 202 -7.04 -6.96 -1.42
CA THR A 202 -7.33 -8.39 -1.68
C THR A 202 -7.96 -8.59 -3.05
N GLY A 203 -8.82 -7.66 -3.49
CA GLY A 203 -9.37 -7.64 -4.85
C GLY A 203 -8.29 -7.54 -5.93
N VAL A 204 -7.28 -6.69 -5.76
CA VAL A 204 -6.13 -6.60 -6.66
C VAL A 204 -5.37 -7.94 -6.72
N PHE A 205 -5.11 -8.57 -5.58
CA PHE A 205 -4.45 -9.88 -5.54
C PHE A 205 -5.26 -10.98 -6.22
N ARG A 206 -6.59 -10.93 -6.09
CA ARG A 206 -7.49 -11.86 -6.80
C ARG A 206 -7.40 -11.68 -8.30
N GLY A 207 -7.48 -10.44 -8.79
CA GLY A 207 -7.35 -10.13 -10.22
C GLY A 207 -6.01 -10.58 -10.80
N LEU A 208 -4.91 -10.35 -10.08
CA LEU A 208 -3.59 -10.87 -10.46
C LEU A 208 -3.57 -12.41 -10.49
N GLY A 209 -4.13 -13.06 -9.48
CA GLY A 209 -4.21 -14.52 -9.42
C GLY A 209 -5.05 -15.12 -10.55
N GLU A 210 -6.09 -14.46 -11.02
CA GLU A 210 -6.89 -14.86 -12.17
C GLU A 210 -6.09 -14.73 -13.47
N GLU A 211 -5.38 -13.61 -13.67
CA GLU A 211 -4.54 -13.35 -14.83
C GLU A 211 -3.44 -14.43 -14.99
N PHE A 212 -2.75 -14.79 -13.91
CA PHE A 212 -1.67 -15.77 -13.97
C PHE A 212 -2.11 -17.23 -13.95
N ARG A 213 -3.31 -17.56 -13.45
CA ARG A 213 -3.89 -18.91 -13.59
C ARG A 213 -4.39 -19.19 -14.98
N SER A 214 -4.88 -18.19 -15.69
CA SER A 214 -5.40 -18.33 -17.06
C SER A 214 -4.26 -18.44 -18.08
N ALA A 215 -3.02 -18.10 -17.70
CA ALA A 215 -1.84 -18.18 -18.58
C ALA A 215 -1.01 -19.47 -18.41
N ALA A 216 -1.36 -20.32 -17.42
CA ALA A 216 -0.71 -21.59 -17.14
C ALA A 216 -1.49 -22.77 -17.77
#